data_759b584fe5d8f0417ca87408a27b4fd6
#
_entry.id   759b584fe5d8f0417ca87408a27b4fd6
#
_cell.length_a   1.000
_cell.length_b   1.000
_cell.length_c   1.000
_cell.angle_alpha   90.00
_cell.angle_beta   90.00
_cell.angle_gamma   90.00
#
_symmetry.space_group_name_H-M   'P 1'
#
loop_
_entity.id
_entity.type
_entity.pdbx_description
1 polymer ?
#
loop_
_entity_poly.entity_id
_entity_poly.type
_entity_poly.pdbx_seq_one_letter_code
_entity_poly.pdbx_strand_id
1 'polypeptide(L)'
;MYNAKTLTRANGVVVLSYVTGKSGSLKDKVKPEDVVSDNSGAWECFDAGIACLQFCLSAYAKGVATCVLGVINNDAIAQKIGLPENEKVAALIVYGYEAGEHHEAPVRKDINEILRFVE
;
A
#
# COMPACT_ATOMS: atom_id res chain seq x y z
N MET A 1 -5.54 19.59 6.28
CA MET A 1 -5.13 18.21 5.99
C MET A 1 -5.18 18.02 4.47
N TYR A 2 -4.09 17.65 3.83
CA TYR A 2 -3.95 17.63 2.36
C TYR A 2 -5.00 16.73 1.67
N ASN A 3 -5.30 15.59 2.23
CA ASN A 3 -6.20 14.59 1.66
C ASN A 3 -7.66 14.64 2.18
N ALA A 4 -8.04 15.67 2.95
CA ALA A 4 -9.35 15.72 3.60
C ALA A 4 -10.51 15.70 2.60
N LYS A 5 -10.39 16.43 1.48
CA LYS A 5 -11.44 16.48 0.45
C LYS A 5 -11.66 15.12 -0.22
N THR A 6 -10.58 14.37 -0.46
CA THR A 6 -10.65 13.04 -1.06
C THR A 6 -11.34 12.06 -0.11
N LEU A 7 -10.97 12.09 1.17
CA LEU A 7 -11.57 11.25 2.20
C LEU A 7 -13.08 11.50 2.38
N THR A 8 -13.52 12.77 2.32
CA THR A 8 -14.94 13.11 2.55
C THR A 8 -15.84 12.85 1.35
N ARG A 9 -15.27 12.67 0.16
CA ARG A 9 -16.03 12.42 -1.08
C ARG A 9 -16.08 10.94 -1.46
N ALA A 10 -15.20 10.12 -0.90
CA ALA A 10 -15.15 8.69 -1.19
C ALA A 10 -16.36 7.96 -0.59
N ASN A 11 -16.79 6.87 -1.22
CA ASN A 11 -17.81 5.98 -0.70
C ASN A 11 -17.34 5.19 0.51
N GLY A 12 -16.02 4.94 0.59
CA GLY A 12 -15.43 4.28 1.74
C GLY A 12 -13.91 4.39 1.76
N VAL A 13 -13.33 3.94 2.87
CA VAL A 13 -11.90 3.95 3.13
C VAL A 13 -11.48 2.61 3.69
N VAL A 14 -10.45 2.03 3.11
CA VAL A 14 -9.73 0.88 3.67
C VAL A 14 -8.49 1.39 4.36
N VAL A 15 -8.25 0.91 5.57
CA VAL A 15 -6.97 1.09 6.27
C VAL A 15 -6.13 -0.14 5.97
N LEU A 16 -5.03 0.05 5.26
CA LEU A 16 -4.04 -0.99 5.04
C LEU A 16 -3.04 -0.96 6.18
N SER A 17 -2.95 -2.07 6.91
CA SER A 17 -1.99 -2.25 8.00
C SER A 17 -1.13 -3.50 7.77
N TYR A 18 -0.05 -3.60 8.50
CA TYR A 18 0.80 -4.79 8.55
C TYR A 18 1.27 -5.06 9.98
N VAL A 19 1.50 -6.33 10.29
CA VAL A 19 2.04 -6.76 11.58
C VAL A 19 3.57 -6.62 11.55
N THR A 20 4.14 -5.86 12.45
CA THR A 20 5.60 -5.67 12.54
C THR A 20 6.32 -6.96 12.86
N GLY A 21 7.44 -7.19 12.18
CA GLY A 21 8.25 -8.40 12.34
C GLY A 21 7.65 -9.66 11.74
N LYS A 22 6.47 -9.57 11.10
CA LYS A 22 5.86 -10.70 10.38
C LYS A 22 5.75 -10.37 8.91
N SER A 23 6.48 -11.12 8.10
CA SER A 23 6.34 -11.13 6.65
C SER A 23 6.23 -12.57 6.18
N GLY A 24 5.94 -12.79 4.89
CA GLY A 24 6.00 -14.12 4.27
C GLY A 24 7.41 -14.72 4.22
N SER A 25 8.38 -14.04 4.82
CA SER A 25 9.77 -14.49 4.91
C SER A 25 9.91 -15.81 5.68
N LEU A 26 10.70 -16.71 5.13
CA LEU A 26 11.00 -18.03 5.72
C LEU A 26 12.11 -17.98 6.79
N LYS A 27 12.32 -16.84 7.46
CA LYS A 27 13.41 -16.65 8.43
C LYS A 27 13.51 -17.78 9.47
N ASP A 28 12.37 -18.28 9.93
CA ASP A 28 12.31 -19.37 10.91
C ASP A 28 12.72 -20.73 10.32
N LYS A 29 12.88 -20.82 8.98
CA LYS A 29 13.20 -22.05 8.26
C LYS A 29 14.57 -22.01 7.58
N VAL A 30 15.22 -20.87 7.57
CA VAL A 30 16.54 -20.66 6.97
C VAL A 30 17.56 -20.50 8.08
N LYS A 31 18.67 -21.25 8.00
CA LYS A 31 19.74 -21.11 8.98
C LYS A 31 20.39 -19.73 8.85
N PRO A 32 20.78 -19.09 9.97
CA PRO A 32 21.40 -17.77 9.95
C PRO A 32 22.61 -17.65 9.00
N GLU A 33 23.41 -18.72 8.93
CA GLU A 33 24.59 -18.80 8.06
C GLU A 33 24.27 -18.83 6.55
N ASP A 34 23.06 -19.20 6.17
CA ASP A 34 22.59 -19.26 4.78
C ASP A 34 21.97 -17.93 4.31
N VAL A 35 21.83 -16.96 5.22
CA VAL A 35 21.27 -15.64 4.88
C VAL A 35 22.36 -14.71 4.36
N VAL A 36 22.42 -14.53 3.04
CA VAL A 36 23.41 -13.65 2.38
C VAL A 36 23.03 -12.17 2.45
N SER A 37 21.74 -11.87 2.45
CA SER A 37 21.23 -10.51 2.63
C SER A 37 19.91 -10.53 3.38
N ASP A 38 19.73 -9.59 4.28
CA ASP A 38 18.53 -9.48 5.09
C ASP A 38 17.85 -8.12 4.87
N ASN A 39 16.73 -8.12 4.16
CA ASN A 39 15.82 -6.99 4.09
C ASN A 39 14.87 -6.95 5.31
N SER A 40 15.32 -7.43 6.47
CA SER A 40 14.51 -7.44 7.68
C SER A 40 14.02 -6.04 8.04
N GLY A 41 12.75 -5.93 8.35
CA GLY A 41 12.07 -4.65 8.59
C GLY A 41 11.58 -3.93 7.33
N ALA A 42 11.83 -4.47 6.13
CA ALA A 42 11.31 -3.92 4.87
C ALA A 42 10.28 -4.83 4.18
N TRP A 43 10.29 -6.12 4.49
CA TRP A 43 9.40 -7.09 3.85
C TRP A 43 7.93 -6.84 4.14
N GLU A 44 7.59 -6.42 5.35
CA GLU A 44 6.21 -6.11 5.71
C GLU A 44 5.65 -4.96 4.87
N CYS A 45 6.47 -3.93 4.62
CA CYS A 45 6.08 -2.82 3.75
C CYS A 45 5.97 -3.25 2.29
N PHE A 46 6.85 -4.14 1.83
CA PHE A 46 6.81 -4.73 0.50
C PHE A 46 5.53 -5.55 0.31
N ASP A 47 5.22 -6.44 1.24
CA ASP A 47 4.01 -7.26 1.23
C ASP A 47 2.74 -6.39 1.27
N ALA A 48 2.74 -5.32 2.09
CA ALA A 48 1.66 -4.36 2.13
C ALA A 48 1.48 -3.65 0.78
N GLY A 49 2.56 -3.30 0.08
CA GLY A 49 2.51 -2.72 -1.26
C GLY A 49 1.89 -3.66 -2.29
N ILE A 50 2.23 -4.96 -2.24
CA ILE A 50 1.63 -6.00 -3.10
C ILE A 50 0.13 -6.14 -2.81
N ALA A 51 -0.26 -6.22 -1.54
CA ALA A 51 -1.65 -6.31 -1.13
C ALA A 51 -2.45 -5.06 -1.55
N CYS A 52 -1.84 -3.87 -1.44
CA CYS A 52 -2.41 -2.62 -1.91
C CYS A 52 -2.74 -2.67 -3.41
N LEU A 53 -1.77 -3.06 -4.24
CA LEU A 53 -1.97 -3.18 -5.68
C LEU A 53 -3.04 -4.21 -6.01
N GLN A 54 -3.03 -5.37 -5.36
CA GLN A 54 -4.04 -6.41 -5.57
C GLN A 54 -5.46 -5.91 -5.25
N PHE A 55 -5.61 -5.15 -4.15
CA PHE A 55 -6.89 -4.52 -3.82
C PHE A 55 -7.34 -3.55 -4.92
N CYS A 56 -6.46 -2.65 -5.37
CA CYS A 56 -6.76 -1.67 -6.41
C CYS A 56 -7.16 -2.33 -7.73
N LEU A 57 -6.44 -3.37 -8.17
CA LEU A 57 -6.76 -4.10 -9.39
C LEU A 57 -8.10 -4.85 -9.27
N SER A 58 -8.37 -5.45 -8.11
CA SER A 58 -9.64 -6.15 -7.86
C SER A 58 -10.83 -5.19 -7.82
N ALA A 59 -10.65 -4.01 -7.27
CA ALA A 59 -11.66 -2.94 -7.28
C ALA A 59 -11.92 -2.46 -8.70
N TYR A 60 -10.87 -2.16 -9.45
CA TYR A 60 -10.96 -1.73 -10.85
C TYR A 60 -11.71 -2.74 -11.71
N ALA A 61 -11.42 -4.03 -11.56
CA ALA A 61 -12.13 -5.10 -12.29
C ALA A 61 -13.64 -5.15 -11.97
N LYS A 62 -14.08 -4.49 -10.91
CA LYS A 62 -15.49 -4.36 -10.49
C LYS A 62 -16.07 -2.98 -10.79
N GLY A 63 -15.37 -2.14 -11.55
CA GLY A 63 -15.81 -0.77 -11.86
C GLY A 63 -15.72 0.19 -10.67
N VAL A 64 -14.91 -0.11 -9.67
CA VAL A 64 -14.68 0.72 -8.48
C VAL A 64 -13.34 1.44 -8.62
N ALA A 65 -13.36 2.76 -8.57
CA ALA A 65 -12.17 3.59 -8.56
C ALA A 65 -11.52 3.59 -7.17
N THR A 66 -10.20 3.68 -7.14
CA THR A 66 -9.40 3.72 -5.91
C THR A 66 -8.34 4.81 -5.96
N CYS A 67 -7.99 5.34 -4.78
CA CYS A 67 -6.84 6.23 -4.64
C CYS A 67 -6.10 5.92 -3.35
N VAL A 68 -4.78 5.69 -3.47
CA VAL A 68 -3.91 5.38 -2.33
C VAL A 68 -3.38 6.68 -1.72
N LEU A 69 -3.57 6.85 -0.42
CA LEU A 69 -3.15 8.03 0.34
C LEU A 69 -2.05 7.63 1.32
N GLY A 70 -0.83 8.13 1.07
CA GLY A 70 0.35 7.89 1.92
C GLY A 70 0.71 9.10 2.81
N VAL A 71 0.26 10.31 2.48
CA VAL A 71 0.49 11.51 3.31
C VAL A 71 -0.62 11.60 4.35
N ILE A 72 -0.48 10.85 5.44
CA ILE A 72 -1.47 10.65 6.50
C ILE A 72 -0.79 10.69 7.87
N ASN A 73 -1.57 10.84 8.92
CA ASN A 73 -1.10 10.67 10.30
C ASN A 73 -1.40 9.23 10.75
N ASN A 74 -0.40 8.36 10.59
CA ASN A 74 -0.52 6.93 10.84
C ASN A 74 -0.90 6.63 12.28
N ASP A 75 -0.27 7.31 13.25
CA ASP A 75 -0.50 7.08 14.67
C ASP A 75 -1.93 7.50 15.10
N ALA A 76 -2.39 8.65 14.61
CA ALA A 76 -3.75 9.09 14.89
C ALA A 76 -4.80 8.16 14.30
N ILE A 77 -4.54 7.58 13.11
CA ILE A 77 -5.43 6.60 12.50
C ILE A 77 -5.42 5.31 13.32
N ALA A 78 -4.24 4.78 13.65
CA ALA A 78 -4.09 3.57 14.44
C ALA A 78 -4.84 3.67 15.77
N GLN A 79 -4.66 4.78 16.48
CA GLN A 79 -5.38 5.07 17.73
C GLN A 79 -6.91 5.12 17.52
N LYS A 80 -7.35 5.80 16.47
CA LYS A 80 -8.78 6.00 16.18
C LYS A 80 -9.52 4.69 15.90
N ILE A 81 -8.86 3.73 15.24
CA ILE A 81 -9.45 2.43 14.90
C ILE A 81 -9.14 1.33 15.93
N GLY A 82 -8.35 1.64 16.96
CA GLY A 82 -7.93 0.66 17.96
C GLY A 82 -6.98 -0.40 17.40
N LEU A 83 -6.06 0.00 16.52
CA LEU A 83 -5.09 -0.92 15.93
C LEU A 83 -4.18 -1.50 17.03
N PRO A 84 -3.89 -2.82 17.03
CA PRO A 84 -2.94 -3.42 17.98
C PRO A 84 -1.55 -2.77 17.92
N GLU A 85 -0.84 -2.73 19.04
CA GLU A 85 0.50 -2.09 19.14
C GLU A 85 1.55 -2.71 18.21
N ASN A 86 1.39 -3.99 17.87
CA ASN A 86 2.27 -4.70 16.95
C ASN A 86 1.87 -4.51 15.47
N GLU A 87 0.89 -3.67 15.18
CA GLU A 87 0.51 -3.33 13.81
C GLU A 87 0.82 -1.87 13.48
N LYS A 88 1.08 -1.61 12.22
CA LYS A 88 1.30 -0.26 11.69
C LYS A 88 0.43 0.00 10.47
N VAL A 89 -0.09 1.23 10.38
CA VAL A 89 -0.79 1.69 9.19
C VAL A 89 0.22 1.93 8.08
N ALA A 90 0.03 1.28 6.93
CA ALA A 90 0.84 1.50 5.73
C ALA A 90 0.28 2.63 4.87
N ALA A 91 -1.03 2.60 4.59
CA ALA A 91 -1.71 3.58 3.76
C ALA A 91 -3.22 3.58 4.03
N LEU A 92 -3.91 4.61 3.54
CA LEU A 92 -5.35 4.57 3.33
C LEU A 92 -5.64 4.35 1.86
N ILE A 93 -6.64 3.54 1.54
CA ILE A 93 -7.13 3.38 0.18
C ILE A 93 -8.58 3.84 0.18
N VAL A 94 -8.83 5.01 -0.39
CA VAL A 94 -10.20 5.46 -0.62
C VAL A 94 -10.75 4.77 -1.87
N TYR A 95 -12.04 4.47 -1.85
CA TYR A 95 -12.70 3.85 -2.97
C TYR A 95 -14.09 4.44 -3.21
N GLY A 96 -14.55 4.35 -4.45
CA GLY A 96 -15.86 4.83 -4.82
C GLY A 96 -16.10 4.71 -6.33
N TYR A 97 -17.23 5.23 -6.76
CA TYR A 97 -17.54 5.34 -8.18
C TYR A 97 -17.10 6.70 -8.69
N GLU A 98 -16.58 6.72 -9.90
CA GLU A 98 -16.18 7.98 -10.52
C GLU A 98 -17.39 8.87 -10.75
N ALA A 99 -17.22 10.15 -10.46
CA ALA A 99 -18.21 11.18 -10.72
C ALA A 99 -17.55 12.30 -11.50
N GLY A 100 -17.95 12.47 -12.76
CA GLY A 100 -17.49 13.54 -13.62
C GLY A 100 -16.47 13.11 -14.68
N GLU A 101 -15.76 14.09 -15.23
CA GLU A 101 -14.78 13.88 -16.28
C GLU A 101 -13.46 13.31 -15.72
N HIS A 102 -12.86 12.42 -16.49
CA HIS A 102 -11.51 11.93 -16.19
C HIS A 102 -10.47 13.04 -16.36
N HIS A 103 -9.62 13.20 -15.38
CA HIS A 103 -8.41 13.99 -15.56
C HIS A 103 -7.38 13.21 -16.39
N GLU A 104 -6.61 13.92 -17.19
CA GLU A 104 -5.49 13.31 -17.88
C GLU A 104 -4.54 12.63 -16.90
N ALA A 105 -4.11 11.43 -17.26
CA ALA A 105 -3.14 10.71 -16.44
C ALA A 105 -1.79 11.47 -16.42
N PRO A 106 -1.12 11.57 -15.29
CA PRO A 106 0.23 12.13 -15.24
C PRO A 106 1.16 11.39 -16.18
N VAL A 107 2.07 12.13 -16.84
CA VAL A 107 3.09 11.54 -17.71
C VAL A 107 3.86 10.46 -16.97
N ARG A 108 3.99 9.31 -17.59
CA ARG A 108 4.78 8.19 -17.07
C ARG A 108 6.14 8.16 -17.76
N LYS A 109 7.14 7.68 -17.05
CA LYS A 109 8.46 7.42 -17.65
C LYS A 109 8.35 6.32 -18.71
N ASP A 110 9.18 6.43 -19.75
CA ASP A 110 9.31 5.35 -20.72
C ASP A 110 9.82 4.07 -20.04
N ILE A 111 9.41 2.92 -20.60
CA ILE A 111 9.81 1.62 -20.05
C ILE A 111 11.34 1.46 -20.01
N ASN A 112 12.05 2.00 -20.99
CA ASN A 112 13.51 1.96 -21.09
C ASN A 112 14.22 2.83 -20.03
N GLU A 113 13.51 3.76 -19.39
CA GLU A 113 14.04 4.55 -18.28
C GLU A 113 13.97 3.81 -16.93
N ILE A 114 13.09 2.82 -16.82
CA ILE A 114 12.80 2.13 -15.56
C ILE A 114 13.14 0.64 -15.58
N LEU A 115 13.32 0.05 -16.76
CA LEU A 115 13.66 -1.36 -16.92
C LEU A 115 15.04 -1.50 -17.58
N ARG A 116 15.86 -2.35 -17.01
CA ARG A 116 17.18 -2.68 -17.55
C ARG A 116 17.32 -4.19 -17.65
N PHE A 117 17.66 -4.66 -18.85
CA PHE A 117 18.08 -6.04 -19.06
C PHE A 117 19.58 -6.16 -18.78
N VAL A 118 19.97 -7.22 -18.09
CA VAL A 118 21.38 -7.57 -17.83
C VAL A 118 21.60 -8.90 -18.51
N GLU A 119 22.56 -8.92 -19.45
CA GLU A 119 23.02 -10.13 -20.14
C GLU A 119 24.05 -10.87 -19.29
#